data_52fd5ec1f8c2071e28c9722e0e65e8b5
#
_entry.id   52fd5ec1f8c2071e28c9722e0e65e8b5
#
_cell.length_a   1.000
_cell.length_b   1.000
_cell.length_c   1.000
_cell.angle_alpha   90.00
_cell.angle_beta   90.00
_cell.angle_gamma   90.00
#
_symmetry.space_group_name_H-M   'P 1'
#
loop_
_entity.id
_entity.type
_entity.pdbx_description
1 polymer ?
#
loop_
_entity_poly.entity_id
_entity_poly.type
_entity_poly.pdbx_seq_one_letter_code
_entity_poly.pdbx_strand_id
1 'polypeptide(L)'
;PGADLPGIGVDWGVTTTATTTNPRFDLPHLGHRKRCAAELARAQRRMARRRRPKGQPPSKGYQTAKRQAARIAKRAARQNTYDARVWAKNVTEHHSLIAVEDFKPKFLAKSRMARKAADAAIGACKRELVERGMRAGRKVVLVPPAYTTMTCSACGERANHRLGLGVRIFECTACGYTADRDLNAARTILATAERDRASADDVRHLIASFRDGGSGAVRAGNPGPGPGGKSPGFIRGDR
;
A
#
# COMPACT_ATOMS: atom_id res chain seq x y z
N PRO A 1 -9.21 -29.02 2.89
CA PRO A 1 -8.45 -29.04 1.65
C PRO A 1 -7.31 -28.01 1.71
N GLY A 2 -6.04 -28.47 1.62
CA GLY A 2 -4.87 -27.61 1.52
C GLY A 2 -3.95 -27.55 2.75
N ALA A 3 -4.08 -28.45 3.72
CA ALA A 3 -3.19 -28.52 4.87
C ALA A 3 -1.71 -28.81 4.50
N ASP A 4 -1.50 -29.52 3.38
CA ASP A 4 -0.17 -29.94 2.91
C ASP A 4 0.52 -28.92 1.98
N LEU A 5 -0.10 -27.76 1.70
CA LEU A 5 0.52 -26.74 0.87
C LEU A 5 1.56 -25.94 1.65
N PRO A 6 2.68 -25.53 1.00
CA PRO A 6 3.75 -24.78 1.66
C PRO A 6 3.28 -23.40 2.15
N GLY A 7 4.10 -22.79 3.02
CA GLY A 7 3.97 -21.39 3.39
C GLY A 7 4.63 -20.47 2.35
N ILE A 8 4.18 -19.21 2.30
CA ILE A 8 4.80 -18.15 1.52
C ILE A 8 4.93 -16.87 2.34
N GLY A 9 6.10 -16.22 2.27
CA GLY A 9 6.34 -14.89 2.80
C GLY A 9 6.27 -13.84 1.68
N VAL A 10 5.73 -12.67 1.99
CA VAL A 10 5.52 -11.57 1.03
C VAL A 10 6.07 -10.27 1.60
N ASP A 11 7.08 -9.73 0.94
CA ASP A 11 7.63 -8.38 1.17
C ASP A 11 7.12 -7.39 0.14
N TRP A 12 6.84 -6.14 0.54
CA TRP A 12 6.28 -5.12 -0.35
C TRP A 12 7.33 -4.13 -0.82
N GLY A 13 7.40 -3.93 -2.13
CA GLY A 13 8.33 -3.01 -2.75
C GLY A 13 7.69 -2.04 -3.75
N VAL A 14 8.45 -1.02 -4.12
CA VAL A 14 8.06 -0.06 -5.17
C VAL A 14 8.73 -0.36 -6.51
N THR A 15 9.72 -1.24 -6.55
CA THR A 15 10.40 -1.70 -7.78
C THR A 15 9.81 -3.02 -8.25
N THR A 16 9.73 -4.00 -7.39
CA THR A 16 8.87 -5.18 -7.47
C THR A 16 7.71 -4.92 -6.52
N THR A 17 6.48 -5.12 -6.92
CA THR A 17 5.31 -4.81 -6.08
C THR A 17 5.23 -5.75 -4.88
N ALA A 18 5.50 -7.04 -5.09
CA ALA A 18 5.65 -8.03 -4.05
C ALA A 18 6.78 -8.99 -4.40
N THR A 19 7.77 -9.10 -3.52
CA THR A 19 8.81 -10.14 -3.56
C THR A 19 8.38 -11.25 -2.61
N THR A 20 8.42 -12.49 -3.07
CA THR A 20 7.96 -13.64 -2.32
C THR A 20 9.10 -14.62 -2.05
N THR A 21 8.90 -15.55 -1.12
CA THR A 21 9.86 -16.63 -0.84
C THR A 21 10.05 -17.58 -2.02
N ASN A 22 9.12 -17.60 -2.98
CA ASN A 22 9.21 -18.35 -4.22
C ASN A 22 9.03 -17.39 -5.41
N PRO A 23 10.07 -17.09 -6.19
CA PRO A 23 10.04 -16.10 -7.28
C PRO A 23 8.96 -16.33 -8.34
N ARG A 24 8.44 -17.55 -8.46
CA ARG A 24 7.30 -17.85 -9.36
C ARG A 24 6.05 -17.04 -9.01
N PHE A 25 5.91 -16.62 -7.76
CA PHE A 25 4.77 -15.87 -7.26
C PHE A 25 5.08 -14.38 -7.03
N ASP A 26 6.23 -13.91 -7.48
CA ASP A 26 6.54 -12.49 -7.41
C ASP A 26 5.55 -11.67 -8.24
N LEU A 27 5.20 -10.49 -7.75
CA LEU A 27 4.38 -9.54 -8.48
C LEU A 27 5.26 -8.38 -8.97
N PRO A 28 5.52 -8.29 -10.27
CA PRO A 28 6.29 -7.20 -10.83
C PRO A 28 5.59 -5.85 -10.63
N HIS A 29 6.31 -4.75 -10.82
CA HIS A 29 5.72 -3.42 -10.73
C HIS A 29 4.61 -3.23 -11.78
N LEU A 30 3.39 -2.98 -11.34
CA LEU A 30 2.21 -2.94 -12.22
C LEU A 30 2.28 -1.83 -13.27
N GLY A 31 2.68 -0.62 -12.90
CA GLY A 31 2.99 0.48 -13.82
C GLY A 31 1.82 1.03 -14.64
N HIS A 32 0.57 0.70 -14.34
CA HIS A 32 -0.59 1.11 -15.14
C HIS A 32 -0.80 2.62 -15.17
N ARG A 33 -0.54 3.32 -14.06
CA ARG A 33 -0.63 4.79 -14.01
C ARG A 33 0.46 5.45 -14.84
N LYS A 34 1.69 4.90 -14.83
CA LYS A 34 2.81 5.36 -15.65
C LYS A 34 2.47 5.23 -17.13
N ARG A 35 1.92 4.08 -17.56
CA ARG A 35 1.52 3.84 -18.97
C ARG A 35 0.49 4.84 -19.49
N CYS A 36 -0.45 5.29 -18.66
CA CYS A 36 -1.46 6.29 -19.08
C CYS A 36 -1.10 7.73 -18.71
N ALA A 37 0.08 8.01 -18.15
CA ALA A 37 0.44 9.33 -17.62
C ALA A 37 0.39 10.44 -18.67
N ALA A 38 0.89 10.19 -19.88
CA ALA A 38 0.88 11.17 -20.98
C ALA A 38 -0.55 11.50 -21.45
N GLU A 39 -1.40 10.49 -21.56
CA GLU A 39 -2.82 10.66 -21.93
C GLU A 39 -3.57 11.45 -20.85
N LEU A 40 -3.36 11.10 -19.59
CA LEU A 40 -3.94 11.80 -18.46
C LEU A 40 -3.50 13.26 -18.39
N ALA A 41 -2.20 13.53 -18.57
CA ALA A 41 -1.66 14.89 -18.57
C ALA A 41 -2.27 15.74 -19.71
N ARG A 42 -2.48 15.18 -20.90
CA ARG A 42 -3.17 15.86 -22.01
C ARG A 42 -4.61 16.22 -21.62
N ALA A 43 -5.34 15.30 -21.00
CA ALA A 43 -6.71 15.56 -20.56
C ALA A 43 -6.76 16.63 -19.45
N GLN A 44 -5.83 16.57 -18.49
CA GLN A 44 -5.71 17.57 -17.43
C GLN A 44 -5.35 18.96 -17.94
N ARG A 45 -4.43 19.09 -18.91
CA ARG A 45 -4.12 20.37 -19.56
C ARG A 45 -5.34 20.94 -20.28
N ARG A 46 -6.13 20.11 -20.99
CA ARG A 46 -7.39 20.55 -21.61
C ARG A 46 -8.41 21.02 -20.57
N MET A 47 -8.49 20.33 -19.44
CA MET A 47 -9.35 20.72 -18.32
C MET A 47 -8.90 22.07 -17.72
N ALA A 48 -7.60 22.24 -17.46
CA ALA A 48 -7.06 23.47 -16.89
C ALA A 48 -7.35 24.71 -17.78
N ARG A 49 -7.12 24.61 -19.11
CA ARG A 49 -7.39 25.71 -20.06
C ARG A 49 -8.87 26.08 -20.16
N ARG A 50 -9.79 25.22 -19.77
CA ARG A 50 -11.25 25.45 -19.83
C ARG A 50 -11.88 25.75 -18.48
N ARG A 51 -11.04 25.86 -17.45
CA ARG A 51 -11.50 26.23 -16.11
C ARG A 51 -11.97 27.67 -16.09
N ARG A 52 -13.18 27.91 -15.58
CA ARG A 52 -13.74 29.24 -15.35
C ARG A 52 -13.38 29.76 -13.96
N PRO A 53 -13.44 31.07 -13.73
CA PRO A 53 -13.29 31.67 -12.41
C PRO A 53 -14.23 31.05 -11.37
N LYS A 54 -13.85 31.19 -10.11
CA LYS A 54 -14.65 30.70 -8.98
C LYS A 54 -16.03 31.40 -8.99
N GLY A 55 -17.09 30.65 -8.77
CA GLY A 55 -18.48 31.13 -8.80
C GLY A 55 -19.20 30.97 -10.14
N GLN A 56 -18.49 30.73 -11.24
CA GLN A 56 -19.11 30.46 -12.53
C GLN A 56 -19.35 28.95 -12.76
N PRO A 57 -20.48 28.56 -13.39
CA PRO A 57 -20.76 27.17 -13.71
C PRO A 57 -19.71 26.63 -14.73
N PRO A 58 -19.30 25.36 -14.57
CA PRO A 58 -18.29 24.77 -15.46
C PRO A 58 -18.80 24.63 -16.88
N SER A 59 -17.96 25.00 -17.85
CA SER A 59 -18.30 24.88 -19.27
C SER A 59 -18.48 23.41 -19.70
N LYS A 60 -19.28 23.16 -20.76
CA LYS A 60 -19.42 21.79 -21.34
C LYS A 60 -18.06 21.18 -21.71
N GLY A 61 -17.16 22.00 -22.28
CA GLY A 61 -15.81 21.56 -22.63
C GLY A 61 -14.92 21.18 -21.42
N TYR A 62 -15.07 21.91 -20.30
CA TYR A 62 -14.42 21.53 -19.04
C TYR A 62 -14.94 20.19 -18.51
N GLN A 63 -16.27 20.02 -18.48
CA GLN A 63 -16.92 18.78 -18.00
C GLN A 63 -16.50 17.58 -18.83
N THR A 64 -16.41 17.72 -20.16
CA THR A 64 -15.95 16.67 -21.06
C THR A 64 -14.49 16.29 -20.79
N ALA A 65 -13.59 17.27 -20.63
CA ALA A 65 -12.19 17.02 -20.29
C ALA A 65 -12.03 16.38 -18.92
N LYS A 66 -12.82 16.81 -17.93
CA LYS A 66 -12.88 16.21 -16.58
C LYS A 66 -13.32 14.74 -16.63
N ARG A 67 -14.38 14.43 -17.38
CA ARG A 67 -14.85 13.06 -17.57
C ARG A 67 -13.79 12.18 -18.24
N GLN A 68 -13.08 12.71 -19.25
CA GLN A 68 -12.01 11.98 -19.91
C GLN A 68 -10.85 11.70 -18.96
N ALA A 69 -10.38 12.68 -18.17
CA ALA A 69 -9.33 12.46 -17.15
C ALA A 69 -9.73 11.41 -16.13
N ALA A 70 -10.98 11.46 -15.65
CA ALA A 70 -11.52 10.47 -14.71
C ALA A 70 -11.59 9.07 -15.31
N ARG A 71 -11.98 8.91 -16.58
CA ARG A 71 -12.00 7.60 -17.28
C ARG A 71 -10.60 7.00 -17.38
N ILE A 72 -9.59 7.78 -17.72
CA ILE A 72 -8.20 7.32 -17.82
C ILE A 72 -7.69 6.85 -16.45
N ALA A 73 -7.88 7.67 -15.42
CA ALA A 73 -7.48 7.30 -14.05
C ALA A 73 -8.21 6.04 -13.54
N LYS A 74 -9.51 5.92 -13.82
CA LYS A 74 -10.32 4.75 -13.44
C LYS A 74 -9.91 3.49 -14.19
N ARG A 75 -9.48 3.60 -15.47
CA ARG A 75 -8.95 2.47 -16.23
C ARG A 75 -7.69 1.91 -15.56
N ALA A 76 -6.71 2.76 -15.23
CA ALA A 76 -5.50 2.33 -14.54
C ALA A 76 -5.79 1.70 -13.18
N ALA A 77 -6.71 2.27 -12.40
CA ALA A 77 -7.10 1.70 -11.11
C ALA A 77 -7.76 0.32 -11.25
N ARG A 78 -8.62 0.12 -12.27
CA ARG A 78 -9.24 -1.18 -12.54
C ARG A 78 -8.22 -2.24 -12.95
N GLN A 79 -7.24 -1.86 -13.77
CA GLN A 79 -6.15 -2.76 -14.18
C GLN A 79 -5.32 -3.19 -12.96
N ASN A 80 -4.95 -2.25 -12.09
CA ASN A 80 -4.26 -2.57 -10.83
C ASN A 80 -5.06 -3.56 -9.98
N THR A 81 -6.38 -3.33 -9.84
CA THR A 81 -7.24 -4.24 -9.06
C THR A 81 -7.36 -5.62 -9.73
N TYR A 82 -7.46 -5.66 -11.04
CA TYR A 82 -7.52 -6.94 -11.78
C TYR A 82 -6.25 -7.76 -11.58
N ASP A 83 -5.07 -7.15 -11.79
CA ASP A 83 -3.79 -7.85 -11.63
C ASP A 83 -3.57 -8.29 -10.17
N ALA A 84 -3.95 -7.44 -9.20
CA ALA A 84 -3.93 -7.82 -7.79
C ALA A 84 -4.79 -9.05 -7.49
N ARG A 85 -5.97 -9.14 -8.10
CA ARG A 85 -6.89 -10.28 -7.93
C ARG A 85 -6.36 -11.55 -8.56
N VAL A 86 -5.81 -11.46 -9.77
CA VAL A 86 -5.21 -12.61 -10.46
C VAL A 86 -4.02 -13.13 -9.67
N TRP A 87 -3.14 -12.24 -9.23
CA TRP A 87 -1.99 -12.59 -8.41
C TRP A 87 -2.40 -13.21 -7.07
N ALA A 88 -3.31 -12.57 -6.34
CA ALA A 88 -3.78 -13.08 -5.05
C ALA A 88 -4.46 -14.44 -5.19
N LYS A 89 -5.20 -14.68 -6.29
CA LYS A 89 -5.76 -16.00 -6.63
C LYS A 89 -4.67 -17.04 -6.74
N ASN A 90 -3.65 -16.76 -7.57
CA ASN A 90 -2.55 -17.69 -7.79
C ASN A 90 -1.79 -18.02 -6.49
N VAL A 91 -1.49 -17.01 -5.66
CA VAL A 91 -0.84 -17.24 -4.36
C VAL A 91 -1.70 -18.11 -3.44
N THR A 92 -2.99 -17.82 -3.31
CA THR A 92 -3.87 -18.53 -2.37
C THR A 92 -4.20 -19.96 -2.80
N GLU A 93 -4.15 -20.27 -4.08
CA GLU A 93 -4.36 -21.63 -4.59
C GLU A 93 -3.19 -22.58 -4.29
N HIS A 94 -1.99 -22.04 -4.11
CA HIS A 94 -0.77 -22.83 -3.96
C HIS A 94 -0.16 -22.80 -2.55
N HIS A 95 -0.73 -22.07 -1.59
CA HIS A 95 -0.16 -21.93 -0.26
C HIS A 95 -1.20 -22.03 0.84
N SER A 96 -0.86 -22.71 1.94
CA SER A 96 -1.72 -22.85 3.14
C SER A 96 -1.48 -21.73 4.15
N LEU A 97 -0.23 -21.29 4.30
CA LEU A 97 0.19 -20.17 5.14
C LEU A 97 0.66 -19.02 4.27
N ILE A 98 0.10 -17.83 4.48
CA ILE A 98 0.45 -16.62 3.75
C ILE A 98 0.90 -15.57 4.77
N ALA A 99 2.21 -15.40 4.90
CA ALA A 99 2.81 -14.39 5.77
C ALA A 99 3.04 -13.10 4.98
N VAL A 100 2.46 -11.99 5.42
CA VAL A 100 2.48 -10.72 4.69
C VAL A 100 3.01 -9.62 5.59
N GLU A 101 3.93 -8.81 5.10
CA GLU A 101 4.36 -7.62 5.84
C GLU A 101 3.17 -6.66 6.08
N ASP A 102 2.97 -6.22 7.33
CA ASP A 102 1.94 -5.22 7.67
C ASP A 102 2.37 -3.80 7.30
N PHE A 103 2.84 -3.65 6.09
CA PHE A 103 3.25 -2.38 5.53
C PHE A 103 2.06 -1.44 5.30
N LYS A 104 2.18 -0.19 5.77
CA LYS A 104 1.16 0.86 5.60
C LYS A 104 1.62 1.87 4.54
N PRO A 105 1.21 1.73 3.26
CA PRO A 105 1.74 2.55 2.16
C PRO A 105 1.36 4.04 2.25
N LYS A 106 0.45 4.43 3.15
CA LYS A 106 0.02 5.83 3.32
C LYS A 106 1.18 6.78 3.63
N PHE A 107 2.22 6.35 4.35
CA PHE A 107 3.36 7.21 4.66
C PHE A 107 4.18 7.57 3.40
N LEU A 108 4.19 6.72 2.38
CA LEU A 108 4.87 6.99 1.12
C LEU A 108 4.18 8.09 0.30
N ALA A 109 2.90 8.39 0.56
CA ALA A 109 2.14 9.39 -0.19
C ALA A 109 2.73 10.81 -0.09
N LYS A 110 3.50 11.09 0.97
CA LYS A 110 4.19 12.38 1.18
C LYS A 110 5.68 12.34 0.77
N SER A 111 6.18 11.23 0.28
CA SER A 111 7.59 11.05 -0.10
C SER A 111 7.83 11.28 -1.59
N ARG A 112 9.11 11.36 -1.99
CA ARG A 112 9.53 11.36 -3.40
C ARG A 112 9.08 10.09 -4.15
N MET A 113 8.78 9.02 -3.42
CA MET A 113 8.31 7.73 -3.95
C MET A 113 6.79 7.67 -4.16
N ALA A 114 6.03 8.72 -3.81
CA ALA A 114 4.57 8.72 -3.82
C ALA A 114 3.95 8.22 -5.13
N ARG A 115 4.45 8.69 -6.28
CA ARG A 115 3.96 8.25 -7.60
C ARG A 115 4.23 6.78 -7.85
N LYS A 116 5.46 6.31 -7.55
CA LYS A 116 5.89 4.93 -7.77
C LYS A 116 5.14 3.98 -6.82
N ALA A 117 4.96 4.36 -5.56
CA ALA A 117 4.17 3.60 -4.58
C ALA A 117 2.68 3.51 -4.97
N ALA A 118 2.10 4.61 -5.46
CA ALA A 118 0.72 4.61 -5.95
C ALA A 118 0.53 3.75 -7.21
N ASP A 119 1.57 3.64 -8.05
CA ASP A 119 1.56 2.83 -9.27
C ASP A 119 1.80 1.34 -8.97
N ALA A 120 2.58 1.02 -7.95
CA ALA A 120 2.74 -0.34 -7.43
C ALA A 120 1.44 -0.90 -6.83
N ALA A 121 0.50 -0.05 -6.42
CA ALA A 121 -0.81 -0.43 -5.88
C ALA A 121 -0.74 -1.39 -4.66
N ILE A 122 0.33 -1.31 -3.84
CA ILE A 122 0.62 -2.20 -2.70
C ILE A 122 -0.62 -2.41 -1.81
N GLY A 123 -1.32 -1.32 -1.45
CA GLY A 123 -2.52 -1.43 -0.60
C GLY A 123 -3.66 -2.23 -1.22
N ALA A 124 -3.82 -2.20 -2.55
CA ALA A 124 -4.82 -3.02 -3.24
C ALA A 124 -4.39 -4.49 -3.28
N CYS A 125 -3.11 -4.75 -3.57
CA CYS A 125 -2.55 -6.11 -3.61
C CYS A 125 -2.62 -6.77 -2.22
N LYS A 126 -2.22 -6.06 -1.17
CA LYS A 126 -2.30 -6.54 0.20
C LYS A 126 -3.74 -6.90 0.59
N ARG A 127 -4.69 -6.00 0.33
CA ARG A 127 -6.11 -6.23 0.65
C ARG A 127 -6.67 -7.44 -0.09
N GLU A 128 -6.46 -7.51 -1.41
CA GLU A 128 -6.96 -8.65 -2.22
C GLU A 128 -6.36 -9.98 -1.75
N LEU A 129 -5.06 -10.00 -1.39
CA LEU A 129 -4.39 -11.20 -0.88
C LEU A 129 -4.97 -11.65 0.46
N VAL A 130 -5.10 -10.72 1.42
CA VAL A 130 -5.64 -11.01 2.75
C VAL A 130 -7.09 -11.49 2.65
N GLU A 131 -7.96 -10.73 1.98
CA GLU A 131 -9.39 -11.07 1.84
C GLU A 131 -9.60 -12.40 1.11
N ARG A 132 -8.83 -12.67 0.07
CA ARG A 132 -8.93 -13.92 -0.68
C ARG A 132 -8.38 -15.09 0.11
N GLY A 133 -7.21 -14.94 0.76
CA GLY A 133 -6.63 -15.97 1.60
C GLY A 133 -7.61 -16.43 2.68
N MET A 134 -8.24 -15.48 3.36
CA MET A 134 -9.23 -15.80 4.37
C MET A 134 -10.48 -16.50 3.82
N ARG A 135 -11.03 -16.02 2.69
CA ARG A 135 -12.18 -16.67 2.05
C ARG A 135 -11.86 -18.10 1.58
N ALA A 136 -10.60 -18.35 1.21
CA ALA A 136 -10.12 -19.67 0.83
C ALA A 136 -9.74 -20.56 2.04
N GLY A 137 -9.96 -20.10 3.27
CA GLY A 137 -9.59 -20.83 4.49
C GLY A 137 -8.07 -20.96 4.68
N ARG A 138 -7.28 -20.05 4.10
CA ARG A 138 -5.82 -20.03 4.28
C ARG A 138 -5.46 -19.31 5.57
N LYS A 139 -4.39 -19.72 6.21
CA LYS A 139 -3.83 -19.00 7.35
C LYS A 139 -3.10 -17.76 6.83
N VAL A 140 -3.64 -16.58 7.11
CA VAL A 140 -2.99 -15.30 6.74
C VAL A 140 -2.45 -14.66 8.00
N VAL A 141 -1.16 -14.34 8.01
CA VAL A 141 -0.46 -13.70 9.15
C VAL A 141 0.11 -12.37 8.67
N LEU A 142 -0.21 -11.30 9.39
CA LEU A 142 0.37 -9.98 9.16
C LEU A 142 1.55 -9.77 10.10
N VAL A 143 2.74 -9.63 9.52
CA VAL A 143 4.00 -9.48 10.25
C VAL A 143 4.37 -8.00 10.33
N PRO A 144 4.69 -7.47 11.52
CA PRO A 144 5.17 -6.09 11.65
C PRO A 144 6.40 -5.83 10.79
N PRO A 145 6.50 -4.66 10.10
CA PRO A 145 7.60 -4.36 9.19
C PRO A 145 8.93 -4.03 9.91
N ALA A 146 8.90 -4.00 11.24
CA ALA A 146 10.09 -3.68 12.01
C ALA A 146 11.16 -4.75 11.85
N TYR A 147 12.32 -4.33 11.31
CA TYR A 147 13.53 -5.14 11.18
C TYR A 147 13.50 -6.30 10.17
N THR A 148 12.44 -6.51 9.42
CA THR A 148 12.35 -7.58 8.42
C THR A 148 13.50 -7.55 7.42
N THR A 149 13.93 -6.37 6.97
CA THR A 149 15.05 -6.18 6.05
C THR A 149 16.43 -6.21 6.71
N MET A 150 16.50 -6.21 8.04
CA MET A 150 17.73 -6.21 8.81
C MET A 150 18.05 -7.57 9.45
N THR A 151 17.07 -8.46 9.54
CA THR A 151 17.22 -9.78 10.16
C THR A 151 17.64 -10.80 9.12
N CYS A 152 18.62 -11.60 9.44
CA CYS A 152 19.07 -12.70 8.60
C CYS A 152 18.03 -13.82 8.60
N SER A 153 17.57 -14.23 7.43
CA SER A 153 16.61 -15.34 7.32
C SER A 153 17.22 -16.72 7.59
N ALA A 154 18.56 -16.83 7.57
CA ALA A 154 19.25 -18.09 7.81
C ALA A 154 19.54 -18.34 9.30
N CYS A 155 20.04 -17.34 10.04
CA CYS A 155 20.43 -17.51 11.45
C CYS A 155 19.57 -16.70 12.43
N GLY A 156 18.72 -15.79 11.97
CA GLY A 156 17.91 -14.94 12.83
C GLY A 156 18.66 -13.73 13.42
N GLU A 157 19.98 -13.60 13.22
CA GLU A 157 20.76 -12.48 13.73
C GLU A 157 20.35 -11.17 13.06
N ARG A 158 20.32 -10.09 13.83
CA ARG A 158 19.91 -8.77 13.37
C ARG A 158 21.14 -7.89 13.12
N ALA A 159 21.21 -7.29 11.94
CA ALA A 159 22.25 -6.33 11.61
C ALA A 159 22.19 -5.09 12.55
N ASN A 160 23.36 -4.64 13.00
CA ASN A 160 23.50 -3.51 13.93
C ASN A 160 23.15 -2.15 13.29
N HIS A 161 23.10 -2.06 11.98
CA HIS A 161 22.81 -0.82 11.26
C HIS A 161 21.80 -1.05 10.12
N ARG A 162 21.06 0.00 9.78
CA ARG A 162 20.11 -0.05 8.67
C ARG A 162 20.84 -0.11 7.34
N LEU A 163 20.40 -1.03 6.50
CA LEU A 163 20.83 -1.07 5.11
C LEU A 163 20.26 0.13 4.35
N GLY A 164 21.11 0.83 3.59
CA GLY A 164 20.66 1.93 2.73
C GLY A 164 19.65 1.45 1.68
N LEU A 165 18.76 2.34 1.23
CA LEU A 165 17.74 2.00 0.23
C LEU A 165 18.32 1.54 -1.12
N GLY A 166 19.56 1.89 -1.42
CA GLY A 166 20.28 1.45 -2.62
C GLY A 166 20.92 0.07 -2.51
N VAL A 167 21.08 -0.46 -1.30
CA VAL A 167 21.69 -1.79 -1.07
C VAL A 167 20.67 -2.85 -1.45
N ARG A 168 21.04 -3.71 -2.40
CA ARG A 168 20.17 -4.79 -2.90
C ARG A 168 20.56 -6.16 -2.40
N ILE A 169 21.82 -6.32 -1.98
CA ILE A 169 22.33 -7.57 -1.44
C ILE A 169 22.35 -7.45 0.08
N PHE A 170 21.73 -8.41 0.73
CA PHE A 170 21.84 -8.62 2.17
C PHE A 170 23.03 -9.54 2.44
N GLU A 171 23.86 -9.15 3.37
CA GLU A 171 25.02 -9.94 3.82
C GLU A 171 25.01 -10.00 5.36
N CYS A 172 25.00 -11.20 5.90
CA CYS A 172 24.98 -11.42 7.35
C CYS A 172 26.42 -11.49 7.89
N THR A 173 26.77 -10.58 8.77
CA THR A 173 28.10 -10.56 9.41
C THR A 173 28.30 -11.70 10.43
N ALA A 174 27.23 -12.31 10.93
CA ALA A 174 27.31 -13.39 11.92
C ALA A 174 27.52 -14.78 11.29
N CYS A 175 26.82 -15.08 10.18
CA CYS A 175 26.89 -16.41 9.57
C CYS A 175 27.37 -16.43 8.11
N GLY A 176 27.69 -15.27 7.52
CA GLY A 176 28.17 -15.17 6.13
C GLY A 176 27.09 -15.37 5.07
N TYR A 177 25.81 -15.55 5.47
CA TYR A 177 24.72 -15.73 4.51
C TYR A 177 24.51 -14.50 3.63
N THR A 178 24.40 -14.71 2.32
CA THR A 178 24.21 -13.65 1.32
C THR A 178 22.97 -13.95 0.47
N ALA A 179 22.14 -12.95 0.25
CA ALA A 179 20.94 -13.07 -0.60
C ALA A 179 20.51 -11.70 -1.15
N ASP A 180 19.57 -11.71 -2.11
CA ASP A 180 18.81 -10.50 -2.42
C ASP A 180 18.09 -10.01 -1.15
N ARG A 181 18.14 -8.71 -0.89
CA ARG A 181 17.61 -8.11 0.35
C ARG A 181 16.11 -8.30 0.49
N ASP A 182 15.36 -8.14 -0.60
CA ASP A 182 13.90 -8.21 -0.58
C ASP A 182 13.48 -9.71 -0.44
N LEU A 183 14.25 -10.65 -1.02
CA LEU A 183 14.07 -12.09 -0.81
C LEU A 183 14.40 -12.50 0.63
N ASN A 184 15.50 -11.98 1.21
CA ASN A 184 15.82 -12.22 2.62
C ASN A 184 14.68 -11.72 3.53
N ALA A 185 14.12 -10.53 3.25
CA ALA A 185 12.98 -9.99 3.98
C ALA A 185 11.74 -10.90 3.87
N ALA A 186 11.39 -11.36 2.67
CA ALA A 186 10.27 -12.28 2.47
C ALA A 186 10.46 -13.59 3.26
N ARG A 187 11.67 -14.15 3.31
CA ARG A 187 11.99 -15.35 4.13
C ARG A 187 11.89 -15.07 5.62
N THR A 188 12.36 -13.92 6.09
CA THR A 188 12.25 -13.48 7.48
C THR A 188 10.78 -13.32 7.90
N ILE A 189 9.95 -12.75 7.02
CA ILE A 189 8.50 -12.61 7.24
C ILE A 189 7.85 -13.98 7.39
N LEU A 190 8.17 -14.94 6.53
CA LEU A 190 7.64 -16.30 6.64
C LEU A 190 8.07 -16.98 7.93
N ALA A 191 9.36 -16.96 8.24
CA ALA A 191 9.91 -17.57 9.46
C ALA A 191 9.31 -16.95 10.74
N THR A 192 9.02 -15.65 10.74
CA THR A 192 8.34 -14.98 11.86
C THR A 192 6.91 -15.51 12.01
N ALA A 193 6.15 -15.61 10.92
CA ALA A 193 4.78 -16.11 10.95
C ALA A 193 4.68 -17.60 11.35
N GLU A 194 5.70 -18.39 11.02
CA GLU A 194 5.79 -19.80 11.43
C GLU A 194 6.05 -19.93 12.94
N ARG A 195 6.84 -19.04 13.53
CA ARG A 195 7.09 -18.98 14.98
C ARG A 195 5.89 -18.47 15.75
N ASP A 196 5.25 -17.41 15.25
CA ASP A 196 4.12 -16.75 15.93
C ASP A 196 2.79 -17.48 15.68
N ARG A 197 2.78 -18.81 15.73
CA ARG A 197 1.61 -19.65 15.44
C ARG A 197 0.36 -19.36 16.29
N ALA A 198 0.39 -18.37 17.15
CA ALA A 198 -0.53 -18.26 18.29
C ALA A 198 -1.73 -17.31 18.13
N SER A 199 -1.88 -16.46 17.11
CA SER A 199 -3.04 -15.55 17.10
C SER A 199 -3.82 -15.50 15.79
N ALA A 200 -4.76 -16.45 15.65
CA ALA A 200 -5.84 -16.34 14.65
C ALA A 200 -6.79 -15.15 14.91
N ASP A 201 -6.76 -14.58 16.11
CA ASP A 201 -7.64 -13.48 16.52
C ASP A 201 -7.19 -12.10 16.01
N ASP A 202 -5.89 -11.85 15.82
CA ASP A 202 -5.37 -10.59 15.29
C ASP A 202 -5.83 -10.31 13.85
N VAL A 203 -6.06 -11.36 13.07
CA VAL A 203 -6.52 -11.22 11.68
C VAL A 203 -7.96 -10.72 11.61
N ARG A 204 -8.84 -11.12 12.55
CA ARG A 204 -10.23 -10.63 12.62
C ARG A 204 -10.31 -9.15 12.94
N HIS A 205 -9.45 -8.67 13.85
CA HIS A 205 -9.37 -7.25 14.21
C HIS A 205 -8.95 -6.37 13.03
N LEU A 206 -8.06 -6.88 12.19
CA LEU A 206 -7.57 -6.15 11.02
C LEU A 206 -8.60 -6.01 9.89
N ILE A 207 -9.49 -6.98 9.73
CA ILE A 207 -10.59 -6.86 8.73
C ILE A 207 -11.59 -5.79 9.13
N ALA A 208 -11.90 -5.67 10.42
CA ALA A 208 -12.72 -4.58 10.92
C ALA A 208 -12.09 -3.23 10.54
N SER A 209 -10.78 -3.05 10.71
CA SER A 209 -10.07 -1.80 10.36
C SER A 209 -10.01 -1.51 8.85
N PHE A 210 -10.08 -2.52 7.98
CA PHE A 210 -10.18 -2.33 6.53
C PHE A 210 -11.60 -1.95 6.08
N ARG A 211 -12.63 -2.41 6.79
CA ARG A 211 -14.03 -2.06 6.53
C ARG A 211 -14.32 -0.62 6.98
N ASP A 212 -13.84 -0.22 8.14
CA ASP A 212 -14.05 1.12 8.69
C ASP A 212 -13.28 2.23 7.97
N GLY A 213 -12.16 1.92 7.33
CA GLY A 213 -11.37 2.88 6.53
C GLY A 213 -11.93 3.16 5.14
N GLY A 214 -13.00 2.50 4.72
CA GLY A 214 -13.57 2.58 3.36
C GLY A 214 -14.77 3.51 3.19
N SER A 215 -15.38 4.02 4.26
CA SER A 215 -16.60 4.86 4.18
C SER A 215 -16.43 6.27 4.76
N GLY A 216 -15.24 6.85 4.68
CA GLY A 216 -15.04 8.26 4.93
C GLY A 216 -15.48 9.11 3.74
N ALA A 217 -16.77 9.13 3.43
CA ALA A 217 -17.38 10.23 2.70
C ALA A 217 -17.24 11.47 3.57
N VAL A 218 -16.30 12.34 3.23
CA VAL A 218 -16.18 13.69 3.80
C VAL A 218 -17.48 14.42 3.46
N ARG A 219 -18.45 14.40 4.36
CA ARG A 219 -19.49 15.41 4.40
C ARG A 219 -18.82 16.71 4.81
N ALA A 220 -18.67 17.62 3.86
CA ALA A 220 -18.39 19.01 4.13
C ALA A 220 -19.54 19.57 5.01
N GLY A 221 -19.34 19.54 6.30
CA GLY A 221 -20.19 20.24 7.26
C GLY A 221 -19.90 21.73 7.14
N ASN A 222 -20.89 22.47 6.67
CA ASN A 222 -20.93 23.94 6.68
C ASN A 222 -20.96 24.39 8.15
N PRO A 223 -20.01 25.18 8.67
CA PRO A 223 -20.13 25.76 9.99
C PRO A 223 -21.13 26.92 9.93
N GLY A 224 -22.29 26.71 10.53
CA GLY A 224 -23.25 27.77 10.82
C GLY A 224 -22.65 28.82 11.81
N PRO A 225 -23.15 30.07 11.81
CA PRO A 225 -22.60 31.13 12.65
C PRO A 225 -22.97 30.90 14.12
N GLY A 226 -21.95 30.79 14.96
CA GLY A 226 -22.09 30.74 16.43
C GLY A 226 -22.40 32.12 17.02
N PRO A 227 -23.13 32.18 18.15
CA PRO A 227 -23.59 33.42 18.79
C PRO A 227 -22.44 34.16 19.50
N GLY A 228 -22.56 35.48 19.50
CA GLY A 228 -21.56 36.46 19.95
C GLY A 228 -21.10 36.27 21.39
N GLY A 229 -19.80 36.30 21.57
CA GLY A 229 -19.11 36.47 22.86
C GLY A 229 -18.41 37.82 22.90
N LYS A 230 -18.73 38.63 23.92
CA LYS A 230 -18.25 39.99 24.19
C LYS A 230 -16.75 40.00 24.44
N SER A 231 -16.04 40.96 23.83
CA SER A 231 -14.65 41.28 24.08
C SER A 231 -14.48 41.99 25.46
N PRO A 232 -13.45 41.65 26.26
CA PRO A 232 -13.00 42.54 27.32
C PRO A 232 -11.98 43.54 26.76
N GLY A 233 -12.13 44.82 27.24
CA GLY A 233 -11.39 45.99 26.80
C GLY A 233 -9.90 45.90 27.10
N PHE A 234 -9.14 46.48 26.20
CA PHE A 234 -7.70 46.69 26.32
C PHE A 234 -7.44 48.07 26.90
N ILE A 235 -6.86 48.13 28.12
CA ILE A 235 -6.44 49.36 28.78
C ILE A 235 -5.10 49.80 28.16
N ARG A 236 -5.05 51.06 27.71
CA ARG A 236 -3.83 51.75 27.33
C ARG A 236 -3.02 52.06 28.61
N GLY A 237 -1.76 51.73 28.58
CA GLY A 237 -0.73 52.20 29.51
C GLY A 237 0.34 52.98 28.75
N ASP A 238 0.43 54.28 29.03
CA ASP A 238 1.49 55.15 28.56
C ASP A 238 2.84 54.78 29.21
N ARG A 239 3.88 54.67 28.43
CA ARG A 239 5.17 55.42 28.51
C ARG A 239 6.12 54.94 27.44
#